data_a87b21e9af54c2184e561eea4bca8ddc
#
_entry.id   a87b21e9af54c2184e561eea4bca8ddc
#
_cell.length_a   1.000
_cell.length_b   1.000
_cell.length_c   1.000
_cell.angle_alpha   90.00
_cell.angle_beta   90.00
_cell.angle_gamma   90.00
#
_symmetry.space_group_name_H-M   'P 1'
#
loop_
_entity.id
_entity.type
_entity.pdbx_description
1 polymer ?
#
loop_
_entity_poly.entity_id
_entity_poly.type
_entity_poly.pdbx_seq_one_letter_code
_entity_poly.pdbx_strand_id
1 'polypeptide(L)'
;MCKLDNHTVLEKGLYYYQGNDFASELVYSISRLCEPCLEHIDNNFNPLDAIQKGEFGDVAEDITYLIQQCRQKLEGNNYSNLEEDLHRANDLNSQLSHLKRQELQRIQSQTGSIKVSMVYLTMIQEAQNVVTYTINLMKVSRKFQIETDI
;
A
#
# COMPACT_ATOMS: atom_id res chain seq x y z
N MET A 1 -39.92 -12.11 -10.12
CA MET A 1 -39.41 -11.55 -8.88
C MET A 1 -38.41 -12.52 -8.31
N CYS A 2 -37.12 -12.43 -8.72
CA CYS A 2 -36.05 -13.29 -8.19
C CYS A 2 -35.89 -12.97 -6.70
N LYS A 3 -36.11 -13.98 -5.85
CA LYS A 3 -35.63 -13.91 -4.45
C LYS A 3 -34.11 -13.94 -4.52
N LEU A 4 -33.46 -12.80 -4.35
CA LEU A 4 -32.04 -12.80 -3.99
C LEU A 4 -31.91 -13.69 -2.75
N ASP A 5 -31.08 -14.71 -2.85
CA ASP A 5 -30.81 -15.60 -1.73
C ASP A 5 -30.23 -14.77 -0.58
N ASN A 6 -30.76 -14.94 0.63
CA ASN A 6 -30.30 -14.18 1.81
C ASN A 6 -28.77 -14.31 2.03
N HIS A 7 -28.18 -15.39 1.57
CA HIS A 7 -26.73 -15.62 1.61
C HIS A 7 -25.96 -14.60 0.73
N THR A 8 -26.39 -14.40 -0.50
CA THR A 8 -25.78 -13.47 -1.46
C THR A 8 -25.86 -12.01 -0.96
N VAL A 9 -26.98 -11.62 -0.34
CA VAL A 9 -27.16 -10.27 0.24
C VAL A 9 -26.19 -10.04 1.41
N LEU A 10 -26.00 -11.07 2.24
CA LEU A 10 -25.09 -11.01 3.39
C LEU A 10 -23.62 -10.92 2.94
N GLU A 11 -23.23 -11.67 1.92
CA GLU A 11 -21.86 -11.64 1.37
C GLU A 11 -21.55 -10.29 0.72
N LYS A 12 -22.47 -9.72 -0.06
CA LYS A 12 -22.32 -8.36 -0.60
C LYS A 12 -22.14 -7.32 0.49
N GLY A 13 -22.94 -7.37 1.55
CA GLY A 13 -22.80 -6.48 2.70
C GLY A 13 -21.43 -6.60 3.34
N LEU A 14 -20.90 -7.81 3.47
CA LEU A 14 -19.56 -8.07 4.01
C LEU A 14 -18.47 -7.47 3.11
N TYR A 15 -18.52 -7.71 1.80
CA TYR A 15 -17.52 -7.16 0.86
C TYR A 15 -17.56 -5.63 0.80
N TYR A 16 -18.74 -5.03 0.87
CA TYR A 16 -18.88 -3.58 0.96
C TYR A 16 -18.22 -3.02 2.23
N TYR A 17 -18.47 -3.65 3.38
CA TYR A 17 -17.85 -3.26 4.65
C TYR A 17 -16.34 -3.40 4.61
N GLN A 18 -15.82 -4.54 4.15
CA GLN A 18 -14.39 -4.77 4.00
C GLN A 18 -13.74 -3.78 3.03
N GLY A 19 -14.39 -3.43 1.93
CA GLY A 19 -13.91 -2.44 0.97
C GLY A 19 -13.75 -1.06 1.60
N ASN A 20 -14.71 -0.61 2.38
CA ASN A 20 -14.63 0.65 3.11
C ASN A 20 -13.51 0.64 4.17
N ASP A 21 -13.34 -0.48 4.87
CA ASP A 21 -12.28 -0.65 5.86
C ASP A 21 -10.90 -0.56 5.20
N PHE A 22 -10.66 -1.31 4.13
CA PHE A 22 -9.40 -1.25 3.39
C PHE A 22 -9.13 0.13 2.76
N ALA A 23 -10.15 0.81 2.26
CA ALA A 23 -10.00 2.17 1.75
C ALA A 23 -9.61 3.15 2.86
N SER A 24 -10.21 3.05 4.04
CA SER A 24 -9.87 3.86 5.20
C SER A 24 -8.44 3.60 5.67
N GLU A 25 -8.05 2.33 5.81
CA GLU A 25 -6.69 1.96 6.21
C GLU A 25 -5.64 2.39 5.17
N LEU A 26 -5.97 2.37 3.88
CA LEU A 26 -5.10 2.89 2.83
C LEU A 26 -4.83 4.39 3.02
N VAL A 27 -5.88 5.19 3.25
CA VAL A 27 -5.75 6.63 3.50
C VAL A 27 -4.92 6.91 4.75
N TYR A 28 -5.16 6.18 5.85
CA TYR A 28 -4.37 6.31 7.07
C TYR A 28 -2.91 5.92 6.87
N SER A 29 -2.62 4.89 6.10
CA SER A 29 -1.25 4.47 5.80
C SER A 29 -0.50 5.53 4.98
N ILE A 30 -1.17 6.17 4.02
CA ILE A 30 -0.59 7.29 3.27
C ILE A 30 -0.27 8.47 4.20
N SER A 31 -1.16 8.83 5.13
CA SER A 31 -0.90 9.88 6.11
C SER A 31 0.29 9.54 6.99
N ARG A 32 0.34 8.32 7.54
CA ARG A 32 1.47 7.84 8.37
C ARG A 32 2.79 7.74 7.60
N LEU A 33 2.74 7.56 6.27
CA LEU A 33 3.91 7.62 5.42
C LEU A 33 4.45 9.05 5.29
N CYS A 34 3.57 10.03 5.15
CA CYS A 34 3.93 11.43 4.91
C CYS A 34 4.28 12.19 6.19
N GLU A 35 3.56 11.98 7.29
CA GLU A 35 3.73 12.73 8.55
C GLU A 35 5.17 12.72 9.10
N PRO A 36 5.83 11.56 9.27
CA PRO A 36 7.20 11.53 9.78
C PRO A 36 8.20 12.25 8.88
N CYS A 37 7.95 12.26 7.57
CA CYS A 37 8.78 12.97 6.60
C CYS A 37 8.64 14.49 6.78
N LEU A 38 7.41 14.99 6.94
CA LEU A 38 7.13 16.40 7.16
C LEU A 38 7.73 16.87 8.49
N GLU A 39 7.49 16.14 9.58
CA GLU A 39 8.08 16.44 10.88
C GLU A 39 9.61 16.46 10.85
N HIS A 40 10.21 15.54 10.09
CA HIS A 40 11.65 15.47 9.93
C HIS A 40 12.21 16.71 9.22
N ILE A 41 11.51 17.22 8.20
CA ILE A 41 11.86 18.44 7.46
C ILE A 41 11.66 19.66 8.35
N ASP A 42 10.51 19.80 9.00
CA ASP A 42 10.14 20.95 9.82
C ASP A 42 11.10 21.15 11.02
N ASN A 43 11.60 20.06 11.57
CA ASN A 43 12.59 20.10 12.66
C ASN A 43 14.03 20.23 12.18
N ASN A 44 14.29 20.47 10.90
CA ASN A 44 15.62 20.61 10.30
C ASN A 44 16.58 19.46 10.63
N PHE A 45 16.07 18.23 10.67
CA PHE A 45 16.91 17.06 10.86
C PHE A 45 17.69 16.71 9.58
N ASN A 46 18.76 15.94 9.74
CA ASN A 46 19.55 15.50 8.60
C ASN A 46 18.65 14.78 7.58
N PRO A 47 18.75 15.13 6.28
CA PRO A 47 17.93 14.49 5.25
C PRO A 47 18.31 13.02 5.10
N LEU A 48 17.42 12.25 4.43
CA LEU A 48 17.78 10.93 3.89
C LEU A 48 19.06 11.06 3.04
N ASP A 49 19.92 10.06 3.11
CA ASP A 49 21.11 10.03 2.25
C ASP A 49 20.75 9.78 0.78
N ALA A 50 21.72 9.88 -0.12
CA ALA A 50 21.50 9.74 -1.56
C ALA A 50 21.02 8.33 -1.93
N ILE A 51 21.47 7.30 -1.20
CA ILE A 51 21.10 5.90 -1.43
C ILE A 51 19.62 5.72 -1.01
N GLN A 52 19.26 6.10 0.21
CA GLN A 52 17.89 6.03 0.73
C GLN A 52 16.90 6.79 -0.16
N LYS A 53 17.28 7.98 -0.65
CA LYS A 53 16.45 8.77 -1.59
C LYS A 53 16.22 8.05 -2.92
N GLY A 54 17.26 7.47 -3.49
CA GLY A 54 17.16 6.72 -4.74
C GLY A 54 16.28 5.48 -4.58
N GLU A 55 16.57 4.65 -3.57
CA GLU A 55 15.81 3.44 -3.27
C GLU A 55 14.32 3.71 -3.04
N PHE A 56 13.99 4.76 -2.27
CA PHE A 56 12.60 5.10 -1.98
C PHE A 56 11.91 5.81 -3.15
N GLY A 57 12.65 6.51 -3.99
CA GLY A 57 12.13 7.12 -5.22
C GLY A 57 11.53 6.08 -6.15
N ASP A 58 12.26 5.00 -6.43
CA ASP A 58 11.79 3.88 -7.26
C ASP A 58 10.53 3.23 -6.66
N VAL A 59 10.54 2.98 -5.35
CA VAL A 59 9.38 2.45 -4.62
C VAL A 59 8.16 3.37 -4.71
N ALA A 60 8.35 4.68 -4.56
CA ALA A 60 7.27 5.66 -4.62
C ALA A 60 6.59 5.69 -5.99
N GLU A 61 7.36 5.53 -7.08
CA GLU A 61 6.82 5.42 -8.44
C GLU A 61 5.96 4.15 -8.59
N ASP A 62 6.44 3.01 -8.11
CA ASP A 62 5.70 1.75 -8.18
C ASP A 62 4.43 1.75 -7.31
N ILE A 63 4.46 2.36 -6.13
CA ILE A 63 3.28 2.57 -5.28
C ILE A 63 2.27 3.47 -5.99
N THR A 64 2.72 4.57 -6.58
CA THR A 64 1.85 5.49 -7.31
C THR A 64 1.16 4.79 -8.48
N TYR A 65 1.91 3.99 -9.25
CA TYR A 65 1.34 3.18 -10.31
C TYR A 65 0.27 2.21 -9.77
N LEU A 66 0.55 1.49 -8.69
CA LEU A 66 -0.38 0.53 -8.10
C LEU A 66 -1.68 1.20 -7.62
N ILE A 67 -1.59 2.36 -6.99
CA ILE A 67 -2.77 3.15 -6.57
C ILE A 67 -3.58 3.59 -7.80
N GLN A 68 -2.92 4.02 -8.88
CA GLN A 68 -3.59 4.40 -10.13
C GLN A 68 -4.32 3.20 -10.77
N GLN A 69 -3.71 2.00 -10.77
CA GLN A 69 -4.36 0.78 -11.25
C GLN A 69 -5.59 0.40 -10.39
N CYS A 70 -5.48 0.54 -9.08
CA CYS A 70 -6.61 0.35 -8.17
C CYS A 70 -7.76 1.32 -8.51
N ARG A 71 -7.46 2.60 -8.64
CA ARG A 71 -8.44 3.63 -9.02
C ARG A 71 -9.14 3.30 -10.33
N GLN A 72 -8.38 2.98 -11.38
CA GLN A 72 -8.93 2.66 -12.71
C GLN A 72 -9.88 1.45 -12.65
N LYS A 73 -9.53 0.41 -11.87
CA LYS A 73 -10.37 -0.76 -11.68
C LYS A 73 -11.67 -0.44 -10.96
N LEU A 74 -11.60 0.39 -9.91
CA LEU A 74 -12.79 0.81 -9.17
C LEU A 74 -13.72 1.69 -10.03
N GLU A 75 -13.16 2.64 -10.79
CA GLU A 75 -13.95 3.54 -11.65
C GLU A 75 -14.53 2.82 -12.88
N GLY A 76 -13.76 1.93 -13.48
CA GLY A 76 -14.13 1.22 -14.72
C GLY A 76 -14.79 -0.12 -14.52
N ASN A 77 -14.87 -0.65 -13.30
CA ASN A 77 -15.32 -2.01 -12.99
C ASN A 77 -14.63 -3.09 -13.85
N ASN A 78 -13.38 -2.88 -14.22
CA ASN A 78 -12.62 -3.79 -15.08
C ASN A 78 -11.42 -4.37 -14.33
N TYR A 79 -11.48 -5.66 -14.04
CA TYR A 79 -10.47 -6.40 -13.28
C TYR A 79 -9.69 -7.43 -14.13
N SER A 80 -9.70 -7.28 -15.46
CA SER A 80 -9.06 -8.25 -16.39
C SER A 80 -7.57 -8.44 -16.10
N ASN A 81 -6.84 -7.39 -15.73
CA ASN A 81 -5.40 -7.42 -15.46
C ASN A 81 -5.07 -7.47 -13.95
N LEU A 82 -6.02 -7.87 -13.11
CA LEU A 82 -5.81 -7.88 -11.65
C LEU A 82 -4.64 -8.78 -11.24
N GLU A 83 -4.50 -9.95 -11.85
CA GLU A 83 -3.42 -10.90 -11.50
C GLU A 83 -2.02 -10.33 -11.78
N GLU A 84 -1.87 -9.55 -12.86
CA GLU A 84 -0.62 -8.86 -13.17
C GLU A 84 -0.29 -7.80 -12.12
N ASP A 85 -1.28 -6.99 -11.71
CA ASP A 85 -1.10 -5.99 -10.66
C ASP A 85 -0.79 -6.63 -9.31
N LEU A 86 -1.41 -7.78 -8.99
CA LEU A 86 -1.11 -8.53 -7.78
C LEU A 86 0.32 -9.09 -7.79
N HIS A 87 0.80 -9.57 -8.93
CA HIS A 87 2.19 -10.03 -9.07
C HIS A 87 3.17 -8.88 -8.84
N ARG A 88 2.96 -7.74 -9.51
CA ARG A 88 3.78 -6.54 -9.34
C ARG A 88 3.79 -6.03 -7.89
N ALA A 89 2.65 -6.07 -7.22
CA ALA A 89 2.55 -5.69 -5.81
C ALA A 89 3.32 -6.64 -4.88
N ASN A 90 3.35 -7.94 -5.17
CA ASN A 90 4.14 -8.91 -4.42
C ASN A 90 5.64 -8.68 -4.62
N ASP A 91 6.08 -8.35 -5.84
CA ASP A 91 7.47 -8.00 -6.13
C ASP A 91 7.88 -6.73 -5.36
N LEU A 92 7.01 -5.72 -5.35
CA LEU A 92 7.23 -4.49 -4.59
C LEU A 92 7.31 -4.74 -3.07
N ASN A 93 6.46 -5.60 -2.50
CA ASN A 93 6.56 -6.00 -1.10
C ASN A 93 7.86 -6.74 -0.78
N SER A 94 8.34 -7.55 -1.71
CA SER A 94 9.64 -8.25 -1.57
C SER A 94 10.80 -7.25 -1.60
N GLN A 95 10.75 -6.25 -2.47
CA GLN A 95 11.72 -5.16 -2.55
C GLN A 95 11.73 -4.34 -1.24
N LEU A 96 10.56 -3.92 -0.74
CA LEU A 96 10.43 -3.20 0.53
C LEU A 96 11.00 -4.00 1.70
N SER A 97 10.75 -5.30 1.74
CA SER A 97 11.31 -6.19 2.77
C SER A 97 12.84 -6.29 2.67
N HIS A 98 13.39 -6.22 1.46
CA HIS A 98 14.83 -6.17 1.24
C HIS A 98 15.43 -4.85 1.75
N LEU A 99 14.85 -3.71 1.40
CA LEU A 99 15.26 -2.39 1.89
C LEU A 99 15.24 -2.31 3.41
N LYS A 100 14.20 -2.84 4.04
CA LYS A 100 14.09 -2.91 5.50
C LYS A 100 15.26 -3.68 6.13
N ARG A 101 15.62 -4.82 5.57
CA ARG A 101 16.79 -5.62 6.05
C ARG A 101 18.09 -4.87 5.88
N GLN A 102 18.31 -4.24 4.73
CA GLN A 102 19.51 -3.44 4.48
C GLN A 102 19.63 -2.28 5.48
N GLU A 103 18.55 -1.57 5.76
CA GLU A 103 18.57 -0.46 6.71
C GLU A 103 18.85 -0.94 8.14
N LEU A 104 18.29 -2.06 8.56
CA LEU A 104 18.63 -2.67 9.85
C LEU A 104 20.11 -3.05 9.96
N GLN A 105 20.73 -3.53 8.88
CA GLN A 105 22.18 -3.79 8.82
C GLN A 105 23.01 -2.51 8.91
N ARG A 106 22.56 -1.41 8.28
CA ARG A 106 23.20 -0.07 8.41
C ARG A 106 23.19 0.41 9.86
N ILE A 107 22.07 0.24 10.58
CA ILE A 107 21.98 0.57 12.01
C ILE A 107 22.97 -0.27 12.83
N GLN A 108 23.01 -1.58 12.60
CA GLN A 108 23.91 -2.48 13.33
C GLN A 108 25.38 -2.17 13.10
N SER A 109 25.75 -1.76 11.89
CA SER A 109 27.13 -1.34 11.55
C SER A 109 27.45 0.10 11.97
N GLN A 110 26.54 0.79 12.64
CA GLN A 110 26.68 2.19 13.09
C GLN A 110 27.04 3.16 11.94
N THR A 111 26.60 2.85 10.73
CA THR A 111 26.79 3.72 9.56
C THR A 111 25.58 4.65 9.44
N GLY A 112 25.79 5.96 9.66
CA GLY A 112 24.77 6.98 9.51
C GLY A 112 24.04 7.38 10.79
N SER A 113 23.00 8.19 10.64
CA SER A 113 22.19 8.69 11.75
C SER A 113 21.08 7.71 12.10
N ILE A 114 21.06 7.20 13.32
CA ILE A 114 19.99 6.32 13.82
C ILE A 114 18.62 6.97 13.65
N LYS A 115 18.51 8.29 13.88
CA LYS A 115 17.25 9.03 13.74
C LYS A 115 16.75 9.03 12.30
N VAL A 116 17.63 9.23 11.33
CA VAL A 116 17.30 9.16 9.89
C VAL A 116 16.86 7.73 9.53
N SER A 117 17.61 6.73 9.97
CA SER A 117 17.27 5.32 9.75
C SER A 117 15.92 4.93 10.33
N MET A 118 15.55 5.46 11.49
CA MET A 118 14.23 5.20 12.09
C MET A 118 13.09 5.79 11.26
N VAL A 119 13.26 7.02 10.74
CA VAL A 119 12.28 7.63 9.82
C VAL A 119 12.16 6.79 8.54
N TYR A 120 13.29 6.39 7.95
CA TYR A 120 13.30 5.57 6.75
C TYR A 120 12.64 4.20 6.95
N LEU A 121 12.87 3.52 8.08
CA LEU A 121 12.19 2.27 8.42
C LEU A 121 10.68 2.45 8.58
N THR A 122 10.24 3.58 9.16
CA THR A 122 8.81 3.91 9.25
C THR A 122 8.21 4.11 7.86
N MET A 123 8.90 4.83 6.97
CA MET A 123 8.48 5.01 5.57
C MET A 123 8.32 3.66 4.85
N ILE A 124 9.30 2.75 4.98
CA ILE A 124 9.24 1.41 4.38
C ILE A 124 8.06 0.62 4.94
N GLN A 125 7.82 0.66 6.25
CA GLN A 125 6.71 -0.07 6.88
C GLN A 125 5.35 0.45 6.40
N GLU A 126 5.16 1.77 6.35
CA GLU A 126 3.89 2.34 5.88
C GLU A 126 3.72 2.14 4.37
N ALA A 127 4.80 2.15 3.57
CA ALA A 127 4.75 1.77 2.16
C ALA A 127 4.25 0.32 1.97
N GLN A 128 4.69 -0.63 2.80
CA GLN A 128 4.17 -2.01 2.80
C GLN A 128 2.68 -2.06 3.15
N ASN A 129 2.23 -1.24 4.10
CA ASN A 129 0.81 -1.14 4.46
C ASN A 129 -0.01 -0.58 3.28
N VAL A 130 0.46 0.47 2.62
CA VAL A 130 -0.18 1.05 1.42
C VAL A 130 -0.35 -0.02 0.33
N VAL A 131 0.70 -0.76 0.01
CA VAL A 131 0.65 -1.86 -0.99
C VAL A 131 -0.38 -2.90 -0.57
N THR A 132 -0.35 -3.35 0.68
CA THR A 132 -1.24 -4.40 1.21
C THR A 132 -2.70 -3.98 1.14
N TYR A 133 -3.04 -2.77 1.60
CA TYR A 133 -4.42 -2.29 1.57
C TYR A 133 -4.92 -2.01 0.16
N THR A 134 -4.04 -1.55 -0.74
CA THR A 134 -4.37 -1.38 -2.17
C THR A 134 -4.75 -2.72 -2.82
N ILE A 135 -3.95 -3.78 -2.58
CA ILE A 135 -4.24 -5.14 -3.06
C ILE A 135 -5.57 -5.65 -2.50
N ASN A 136 -5.78 -5.51 -1.20
CA ASN A 136 -6.98 -6.00 -0.53
C ASN A 136 -8.23 -5.28 -1.03
N LEU A 137 -8.14 -3.96 -1.26
CA LEU A 137 -9.22 -3.17 -1.84
C LEU A 137 -9.58 -3.66 -3.26
N MET A 138 -8.59 -3.88 -4.13
CA MET A 138 -8.83 -4.42 -5.47
C MET A 138 -9.49 -5.80 -5.43
N LYS A 139 -9.01 -6.69 -4.56
CA LYS A 139 -9.57 -8.06 -4.42
C LYS A 139 -11.01 -8.07 -3.95
N VAL A 140 -11.32 -7.28 -2.92
CA VAL A 140 -12.68 -7.23 -2.35
C VAL A 140 -13.65 -6.55 -3.30
N SER A 141 -13.22 -5.50 -4.01
CA SER A 141 -14.05 -4.82 -5.01
C SER A 141 -14.39 -5.73 -6.19
N ARG A 142 -13.44 -6.55 -6.66
CA ARG A 142 -13.73 -7.58 -7.68
C ARG A 142 -14.79 -8.58 -7.18
N LYS A 143 -14.67 -9.06 -5.94
CA LYS A 143 -15.66 -9.99 -5.36
C LYS A 143 -17.05 -9.36 -5.27
N PHE A 144 -17.10 -8.11 -4.80
CA PHE A 144 -18.34 -7.35 -4.72
C PHE A 144 -19.04 -7.24 -6.09
N GLN A 145 -18.27 -6.99 -7.15
CA GLN A 145 -18.78 -6.85 -8.50
C GLN A 145 -19.32 -8.19 -9.05
N ILE A 146 -18.56 -9.30 -8.94
CA ILE A 146 -18.98 -10.62 -9.43
C ILE A 146 -20.33 -11.01 -8.84
N GLU A 147 -20.58 -10.72 -7.58
CA GLU A 147 -21.85 -10.96 -6.90
C GLU A 147 -22.98 -10.00 -7.37
N THR A 148 -22.63 -8.92 -8.08
CA THR A 148 -23.61 -7.93 -8.56
C THR A 148 -24.11 -8.27 -9.97
N ASP A 149 -23.32 -9.00 -10.75
CA ASP A 149 -23.62 -9.35 -12.15
C ASP A 149 -24.47 -10.65 -12.28
N ILE A 150 -24.87 -11.27 -11.16
CA ILE A 150 -25.77 -12.44 -11.08
C ILE A 150 -27.17 -11.99 -10.64
#